data_b99a0dbaf9780a11e76f957c28ed980a
#
_entry.id   b99a0dbaf9780a11e76f957c28ed980a
#
_cell.length_a   1.000
_cell.length_b   1.000
_cell.length_c   1.000
_cell.angle_alpha   90.00
_cell.angle_beta   90.00
_cell.angle_gamma   90.00
#
_symmetry.space_group_name_H-M   'P 1'
#
loop_
_entity.id
_entity.type
_entity.pdbx_description
1 polymer ?
#
loop_
_entity_poly.entity_id
_entity_poly.type
_entity_poly.pdbx_seq_one_letter_code
_entity_poly.pdbx_strand_id
1 'polypeptide(L)'
;MKRIVLSLIAIMTMITTSGQTLTERQQGLAACACLMAQGDLERLEPAVHMALDKGVTINELKEAFSQLYAYTGFPRSLNALGVLSKVLEKGGVHETTECLVEGTKRAKWQEGKPWKRPAEWDDAKKAYELGTKNQTQLSGKPFNYEFCPQDDYYLKSHLFGDIFVGDQLSAADREIVTVAALSGLEGVAPQLAAHKQGAVNMGNSKQLVDDLCTWLCNEGYTLSTKWPKGEPNPYGKYFIGQSYLADVGGGVMNVTFEPGCRNNWHIHHKQVQVLICVAGRGWYQEWGKAPVEMTPGTVIAIPAEVKHWHGAQKDSWFQHLTYHKDVQEDASNEWCESVADEVYDTLK
;
A
#
# COMPACT_ATOMS: atom_id res chain seq x y z
N MET A 1 29.67 58.79 -34.84
CA MET A 1 28.79 58.36 -33.77
C MET A 1 28.34 56.94 -34.10
N LYS A 2 28.99 55.94 -33.49
CA LYS A 2 28.64 54.52 -33.62
C LYS A 2 27.76 54.12 -32.47
N ARG A 3 26.50 53.73 -32.78
CA ARG A 3 25.56 53.20 -31.78
C ARG A 3 25.89 51.71 -31.55
N ILE A 4 26.27 51.39 -30.32
CA ILE A 4 26.44 49.98 -29.84
C ILE A 4 25.07 49.52 -29.38
N VAL A 5 24.52 48.51 -30.06
CA VAL A 5 23.33 47.79 -29.64
C VAL A 5 23.77 46.66 -28.72
N LEU A 6 23.52 46.79 -27.43
CA LEU A 6 23.67 45.68 -26.48
C LEU A 6 22.43 44.79 -26.59
N SER A 7 22.63 43.58 -27.12
CA SER A 7 21.62 42.52 -27.02
C SER A 7 21.73 41.83 -25.66
N LEU A 8 20.75 42.04 -24.81
CA LEU A 8 20.54 41.23 -23.61
C LEU A 8 19.99 39.85 -24.01
N ILE A 9 20.85 38.86 -23.94
CA ILE A 9 20.40 37.46 -24.00
C ILE A 9 19.93 37.10 -22.58
N ALA A 10 18.63 37.00 -22.39
CA ALA A 10 18.04 36.44 -21.17
C ALA A 10 18.26 34.93 -21.19
N ILE A 11 19.21 34.46 -20.43
CA ILE A 11 19.37 33.04 -20.13
C ILE A 11 18.23 32.64 -19.20
N MET A 12 17.20 32.03 -19.77
CA MET A 12 16.14 31.39 -19.02
C MET A 12 16.69 30.08 -18.47
N THR A 13 17.23 30.12 -17.27
CA THR A 13 17.54 28.90 -16.51
C THR A 13 16.22 28.19 -16.26
N MET A 14 15.95 27.13 -17.04
CA MET A 14 14.96 26.15 -16.68
C MET A 14 15.42 25.48 -15.38
N ILE A 15 14.88 25.91 -14.26
CA ILE A 15 14.93 25.15 -13.01
C ILE A 15 14.07 23.92 -13.28
N THR A 16 14.70 22.83 -13.67
CA THR A 16 14.09 21.52 -13.59
C THR A 16 13.89 21.26 -12.11
N THR A 17 12.68 21.43 -11.61
CA THR A 17 12.26 20.88 -10.33
C THR A 17 12.40 19.37 -10.45
N SER A 18 13.52 18.83 -10.00
CA SER A 18 13.64 17.38 -9.79
C SER A 18 12.56 17.03 -8.78
N GLY A 19 11.53 16.30 -9.22
CA GLY A 19 10.47 15.84 -8.34
C GLY A 19 11.09 15.07 -7.18
N GLN A 20 10.53 15.21 -5.99
CA GLN A 20 10.92 14.37 -4.86
C GLN A 20 10.72 12.91 -5.27
N THR A 21 11.74 12.09 -5.08
CA THR A 21 11.69 10.65 -5.31
C THR A 21 11.57 9.91 -3.97
N LEU A 22 10.86 8.80 -3.96
CA LEU A 22 10.73 7.93 -2.78
C LEU A 22 12.11 7.37 -2.42
N THR A 23 12.65 7.80 -1.27
CA THR A 23 13.96 7.35 -0.79
C THR A 23 13.90 5.91 -0.28
N GLU A 24 15.05 5.20 -0.27
CA GLU A 24 15.12 3.85 0.30
C GLU A 24 14.69 3.78 1.77
N ARG A 25 15.03 4.82 2.55
CA ARG A 25 14.57 4.95 3.94
C ARG A 25 13.04 5.05 4.01
N GLN A 26 12.39 5.84 3.16
CA GLN A 26 10.94 5.96 3.10
C GLN A 26 10.28 4.66 2.63
N GLN A 27 10.89 3.94 1.68
CA GLN A 27 10.46 2.60 1.28
C GLN A 27 10.46 1.63 2.46
N GLY A 28 11.53 1.64 3.27
CA GLY A 28 11.62 0.81 4.48
C GLY A 28 10.52 1.12 5.50
N LEU A 29 10.28 2.40 5.80
CA LEU A 29 9.17 2.83 6.67
C LEU A 29 7.81 2.40 6.13
N ALA A 30 7.60 2.59 4.83
CA ALA A 30 6.33 2.29 4.16
C ALA A 30 6.02 0.78 4.14
N ALA A 31 7.01 -0.07 3.82
CA ALA A 31 6.85 -1.52 3.84
C ALA A 31 6.45 -2.01 5.24
N CYS A 32 7.18 -1.57 6.27
CA CYS A 32 6.87 -1.92 7.66
C CYS A 32 5.48 -1.45 8.09
N ALA A 33 5.08 -0.24 7.72
CA ALA A 33 3.77 0.32 8.05
C ALA A 33 2.62 -0.45 7.39
N CYS A 34 2.77 -0.77 6.11
CA CYS A 34 1.77 -1.51 5.34
C CYS A 34 1.56 -2.92 5.91
N LEU A 35 2.64 -3.65 6.18
CA LEU A 35 2.59 -5.02 6.72
C LEU A 35 2.08 -5.06 8.16
N MET A 36 2.48 -4.12 9.01
CA MET A 36 1.92 -3.96 10.35
C MET A 36 0.41 -3.76 10.28
N ALA A 37 -0.06 -2.88 9.39
CA ALA A 37 -1.48 -2.58 9.24
C ALA A 37 -2.31 -3.79 8.82
N GLN A 38 -1.74 -4.69 8.02
CA GLN A 38 -2.36 -5.97 7.67
C GLN A 38 -2.28 -7.00 8.80
N GLY A 39 -1.35 -6.85 9.74
CA GLY A 39 -1.03 -7.86 10.76
C GLY A 39 -0.20 -9.02 10.21
N ASP A 40 0.50 -8.79 9.10
CA ASP A 40 1.37 -9.77 8.44
C ASP A 40 2.76 -9.78 9.09
N LEU A 41 2.87 -10.50 10.19
CA LEU A 41 4.10 -10.56 10.99
C LEU A 41 5.21 -11.35 10.31
N GLU A 42 4.85 -12.30 9.43
CA GLU A 42 5.82 -13.12 8.70
C GLU A 42 6.62 -12.27 7.71
N ARG A 43 5.93 -11.47 6.89
CA ARG A 43 6.60 -10.54 5.97
C ARG A 43 7.17 -9.31 6.68
N LEU A 44 6.65 -8.95 7.86
CA LEU A 44 7.15 -7.81 8.62
C LEU A 44 8.58 -8.02 9.14
N GLU A 45 8.96 -9.22 9.57
CA GLU A 45 10.32 -9.49 10.09
C GLU A 45 11.40 -9.15 9.04
N PRO A 46 11.38 -9.67 7.79
CA PRO A 46 12.34 -9.28 6.75
C PRO A 46 12.22 -7.80 6.35
N ALA A 47 11.02 -7.20 6.37
CA ALA A 47 10.85 -5.78 6.08
C ALA A 47 11.52 -4.89 7.13
N VAL A 48 11.49 -5.26 8.41
CA VAL A 48 12.22 -4.55 9.49
C VAL A 48 13.73 -4.62 9.25
N HIS A 49 14.28 -5.79 8.89
CA HIS A 49 15.70 -5.91 8.52
C HIS A 49 16.05 -4.98 7.36
N MET A 50 15.26 -5.02 6.27
CA MET A 50 15.45 -4.17 5.12
C MET A 50 15.40 -2.68 5.48
N ALA A 51 14.43 -2.26 6.31
CA ALA A 51 14.28 -0.87 6.72
C ALA A 51 15.51 -0.36 7.49
N LEU A 52 16.00 -1.16 8.46
CA LEU A 52 17.20 -0.84 9.23
C LEU A 52 18.45 -0.79 8.36
N ASP A 53 18.61 -1.72 7.41
CA ASP A 53 19.71 -1.76 6.46
C ASP A 53 19.68 -0.56 5.48
N LYS A 54 18.48 -0.02 5.17
CA LYS A 54 18.27 1.17 4.35
C LYS A 54 18.31 2.49 5.14
N GLY A 55 18.76 2.45 6.40
CA GLY A 55 19.04 3.63 7.21
C GLY A 55 17.83 4.18 7.99
N VAL A 56 16.73 3.43 8.08
CA VAL A 56 15.70 3.73 9.08
C VAL A 56 16.26 3.44 10.46
N THR A 57 16.12 4.37 11.38
CA THR A 57 16.62 4.17 12.75
C THR A 57 15.63 3.34 13.58
N ILE A 58 16.14 2.73 14.65
CA ILE A 58 15.34 1.92 15.58
C ILE A 58 14.21 2.78 16.18
N ASN A 59 14.52 4.01 16.58
CA ASN A 59 13.52 4.89 17.18
C ASN A 59 12.50 5.43 16.19
N GLU A 60 12.83 5.56 14.89
CA GLU A 60 11.85 5.86 13.86
C GLU A 60 10.86 4.71 13.64
N LEU A 61 11.32 3.44 13.67
CA LEU A 61 10.42 2.28 13.60
C LEU A 61 9.53 2.19 14.84
N LYS A 62 10.09 2.41 16.04
CA LYS A 62 9.29 2.47 17.29
C LYS A 62 8.21 3.54 17.17
N GLU A 63 8.55 4.73 16.69
CA GLU A 63 7.62 5.84 16.51
C GLU A 63 6.54 5.52 15.46
N ALA A 64 6.93 4.96 14.30
CA ALA A 64 6.00 4.56 13.25
C ALA A 64 4.99 3.52 13.76
N PHE A 65 5.46 2.47 14.44
CA PHE A 65 4.58 1.44 15.00
C PHE A 65 3.69 1.96 16.13
N SER A 66 4.21 2.88 16.96
CA SER A 66 3.42 3.54 18.00
C SER A 66 2.36 4.44 17.40
N GLN A 67 2.68 5.29 16.41
CA GLN A 67 1.70 6.16 15.74
C GLN A 67 0.53 5.34 15.15
N LEU A 68 0.85 4.23 14.54
CA LEU A 68 -0.13 3.44 13.79
C LEU A 68 -1.16 2.73 14.67
N TYR A 69 -1.00 2.67 16.00
CA TYR A 69 -2.07 2.12 16.83
C TYR A 69 -3.38 2.90 16.69
N ALA A 70 -3.31 4.20 16.40
CA ALA A 70 -4.49 5.03 16.20
C ALA A 70 -5.30 4.65 14.94
N TYR A 71 -4.69 3.95 13.99
CA TYR A 71 -5.31 3.49 12.75
C TYR A 71 -5.61 1.99 12.75
N THR A 72 -4.86 1.20 13.50
CA THR A 72 -4.87 -0.27 13.42
C THR A 72 -5.14 -0.97 14.75
N GLY A 73 -5.22 -0.19 15.83
CA GLY A 73 -5.38 -0.68 17.20
C GLY A 73 -4.07 -1.15 17.86
N PHE A 74 -4.03 -1.11 19.18
CA PHE A 74 -2.89 -1.54 19.99
C PHE A 74 -2.40 -2.97 19.69
N PRO A 75 -3.27 -3.98 19.43
CA PRO A 75 -2.77 -5.33 19.20
C PRO A 75 -1.79 -5.42 18.03
N ARG A 76 -2.06 -4.77 16.91
CA ARG A 76 -1.15 -4.75 15.75
C ARG A 76 0.13 -3.96 16.04
N SER A 77 0.02 -2.82 16.73
CA SER A 77 1.17 -2.03 17.16
C SER A 77 2.11 -2.83 18.07
N LEU A 78 1.58 -3.46 19.11
CA LEU A 78 2.37 -4.26 20.07
C LEU A 78 3.01 -5.47 19.38
N ASN A 79 2.30 -6.13 18.46
CA ASN A 79 2.86 -7.24 17.70
C ASN A 79 4.04 -6.78 16.82
N ALA A 80 3.91 -5.65 16.14
CA ALA A 80 4.99 -5.09 15.30
C ALA A 80 6.21 -4.68 16.14
N LEU A 81 6.00 -4.05 17.29
CA LEU A 81 7.06 -3.75 18.26
C LEU A 81 7.74 -5.03 18.77
N GLY A 82 6.96 -6.10 18.97
CA GLY A 82 7.50 -7.43 19.32
C GLY A 82 8.38 -8.03 18.23
N VAL A 83 8.01 -7.87 16.95
CA VAL A 83 8.85 -8.25 15.79
C VAL A 83 10.15 -7.45 15.79
N LEU A 84 10.07 -6.12 15.93
CA LEU A 84 11.25 -5.26 16.02
C LEU A 84 12.18 -5.70 17.15
N SER A 85 11.65 -5.96 18.37
CA SER A 85 12.44 -6.43 19.50
C SER A 85 13.20 -7.72 19.18
N LYS A 86 12.50 -8.72 18.59
CA LYS A 86 13.13 -9.99 18.19
C LYS A 86 14.22 -9.82 17.13
N VAL A 87 14.01 -8.93 16.16
CA VAL A 87 15.01 -8.60 15.13
C VAL A 87 16.25 -8.00 15.77
N LEU A 88 16.09 -7.07 16.72
CA LEU A 88 17.19 -6.45 17.45
C LEU A 88 17.95 -7.45 18.34
N GLU A 89 17.25 -8.35 19.03
CA GLU A 89 17.85 -9.42 19.83
C GLU A 89 18.69 -10.38 18.97
N LYS A 90 18.17 -10.81 17.83
CA LYS A 90 18.88 -11.69 16.88
C LYS A 90 20.03 -10.97 16.16
N GLY A 91 19.87 -9.68 15.87
CA GLY A 91 20.86 -8.86 15.15
C GLY A 91 22.02 -8.34 16.00
N GLY A 92 22.03 -8.58 17.31
CA GLY A 92 23.13 -8.20 18.20
C GLY A 92 23.29 -6.69 18.39
N VAL A 93 22.24 -5.99 18.83
CA VAL A 93 22.35 -4.59 19.30
C VAL A 93 22.94 -4.53 20.70
N HIS A 94 24.12 -5.05 20.88
CA HIS A 94 24.99 -4.67 21.98
C HIS A 94 26.27 -4.12 21.40
N GLU A 95 26.59 -2.90 21.80
CA GLU A 95 27.82 -2.16 21.60
C GLU A 95 28.95 -2.98 20.95
N THR A 96 29.30 -2.66 19.69
CA THR A 96 30.55 -3.08 19.03
C THR A 96 30.59 -4.37 18.20
N THR A 97 29.51 -5.01 17.82
CA THR A 97 29.67 -6.20 16.97
C THR A 97 29.17 -5.97 15.54
N GLU A 98 30.10 -6.07 14.59
CA GLU A 98 29.81 -6.22 13.17
C GLU A 98 29.01 -7.52 12.99
N CYS A 99 27.75 -7.42 12.54
CA CYS A 99 26.94 -8.60 12.28
C CYS A 99 27.40 -9.22 10.96
N LEU A 100 27.87 -10.46 11.00
CA LEU A 100 28.27 -11.21 9.81
C LEU A 100 27.08 -12.03 9.33
N VAL A 101 26.51 -11.67 8.18
CA VAL A 101 25.64 -12.55 7.41
C VAL A 101 26.36 -12.84 6.10
N GLU A 102 26.67 -14.13 5.87
CA GLU A 102 27.35 -14.64 4.66
C GLU A 102 28.66 -13.91 4.28
N GLY A 103 29.47 -13.56 5.29
CA GLY A 103 30.81 -12.99 5.04
C GLY A 103 30.84 -11.50 4.67
N THR A 104 29.69 -10.82 4.63
CA THR A 104 29.59 -9.37 4.43
C THR A 104 29.42 -8.65 5.76
N LYS A 105 30.26 -7.64 6.02
CA LYS A 105 30.11 -6.74 7.18
C LYS A 105 28.86 -5.89 6.97
N ARG A 106 27.81 -6.07 7.77
CA ARG A 106 26.69 -5.15 7.83
C ARG A 106 27.08 -3.89 8.61
N ALA A 107 26.65 -2.73 8.11
CA ALA A 107 26.70 -1.51 8.90
C ALA A 107 25.89 -1.65 10.19
N LYS A 108 26.39 -1.08 11.31
CA LYS A 108 25.65 -1.07 12.58
C LYS A 108 24.34 -0.28 12.40
N TRP A 109 23.21 -0.86 12.80
CA TRP A 109 21.94 -0.16 12.81
C TRP A 109 21.97 1.02 13.78
N GLN A 110 21.35 2.12 13.40
CA GLN A 110 21.39 3.35 14.19
C GLN A 110 20.22 3.39 15.14
N GLU A 111 20.49 3.78 16.41
CA GLU A 111 19.44 3.99 17.43
C GLU A 111 18.48 5.12 17.02
N GLY A 112 19.02 6.19 16.47
CA GLY A 112 18.27 7.39 16.14
C GLY A 112 17.96 8.27 17.33
N LYS A 113 17.09 9.26 17.13
CA LYS A 113 16.71 10.23 18.17
C LYS A 113 15.90 9.55 19.28
N PRO A 114 16.32 9.61 20.55
CA PRO A 114 15.60 8.98 21.64
C PRO A 114 14.23 9.67 21.83
N TRP A 115 13.21 8.86 22.13
CA TRP A 115 11.91 9.39 22.49
C TRP A 115 12.00 10.18 23.80
N LYS A 116 11.34 11.34 23.79
CA LYS A 116 11.16 12.16 24.98
C LYS A 116 9.67 12.50 25.09
N ARG A 117 9.15 12.41 26.32
CA ARG A 117 7.77 12.83 26.58
C ARG A 117 7.62 14.31 26.23
N PRO A 118 6.73 14.68 25.32
CA PRO A 118 6.50 16.08 24.98
C PRO A 118 6.00 16.87 26.20
N ALA A 119 6.53 18.09 26.36
CA ALA A 119 6.12 18.95 27.47
C ALA A 119 4.65 19.40 27.34
N GLU A 120 4.13 19.45 26.13
CA GLU A 120 2.74 19.80 25.80
C GLU A 120 1.73 18.82 26.43
N TRP A 121 2.14 17.57 26.73
CA TRP A 121 1.27 16.57 27.37
C TRP A 121 0.91 16.91 28.84
N ASP A 122 1.61 17.84 29.46
CA ASP A 122 1.30 18.31 30.81
C ASP A 122 0.15 19.33 30.83
N ASP A 123 -0.28 19.79 29.65
CA ASP A 123 -1.35 20.77 29.48
C ASP A 123 -2.33 20.29 28.37
N ALA A 124 -3.42 19.68 28.79
CA ALA A 124 -4.43 19.13 27.87
C ALA A 124 -5.01 20.19 26.92
N LYS A 125 -5.07 21.48 27.33
CA LYS A 125 -5.53 22.55 26.47
C LYS A 125 -4.53 22.84 25.35
N LYS A 126 -3.25 22.89 25.68
CA LYS A 126 -2.18 23.06 24.68
C LYS A 126 -2.12 21.89 23.72
N ALA A 127 -2.24 20.65 24.19
CA ALA A 127 -2.28 19.47 23.34
C ALA A 127 -3.45 19.57 22.34
N TYR A 128 -4.64 19.95 22.80
CA TYR A 128 -5.80 20.13 21.94
C TYR A 128 -5.63 21.26 20.92
N GLU A 129 -5.10 22.44 21.34
CA GLU A 129 -4.85 23.58 20.45
C GLU A 129 -3.81 23.19 19.36
N LEU A 130 -2.73 22.53 19.76
CA LEU A 130 -1.69 22.06 18.84
C LEU A 130 -2.24 21.01 17.87
N GLY A 131 -3.01 20.07 18.36
CA GLY A 131 -3.65 19.05 17.52
C GLY A 131 -4.67 19.63 16.54
N THR A 132 -5.44 20.65 16.96
CA THR A 132 -6.33 21.39 16.06
C THR A 132 -5.55 22.06 14.93
N LYS A 133 -4.38 22.65 15.25
CA LYS A 133 -3.49 23.24 14.24
C LYS A 133 -2.94 22.20 13.28
N ASN A 134 -2.43 21.09 13.78
CA ASN A 134 -1.88 19.99 12.97
C ASN A 134 -2.95 19.39 12.06
N GLN A 135 -4.14 19.12 12.60
CA GLN A 135 -5.27 18.61 11.81
C GLN A 135 -5.69 19.58 10.72
N THR A 136 -5.76 20.88 11.03
CA THR A 136 -6.08 21.93 10.06
C THR A 136 -5.05 21.98 8.93
N GLN A 137 -3.76 21.88 9.26
CA GLN A 137 -2.69 21.84 8.26
C GLN A 137 -2.82 20.59 7.38
N LEU A 138 -3.02 19.42 7.96
CA LEU A 138 -3.19 18.16 7.23
C LEU A 138 -4.40 18.21 6.30
N SER A 139 -5.55 18.67 6.82
CA SER A 139 -6.81 18.72 6.05
C SER A 139 -6.85 19.89 5.05
N GLY A 140 -5.92 20.86 5.13
CA GLY A 140 -5.92 22.08 4.34
C GLY A 140 -7.00 23.10 4.76
N LYS A 141 -7.82 22.79 5.75
CA LYS A 141 -8.88 23.62 6.30
C LYS A 141 -9.28 23.14 7.70
N PRO A 142 -9.90 24.01 8.53
CA PRO A 142 -10.46 23.57 9.81
C PRO A 142 -11.46 22.44 9.62
N PHE A 143 -11.37 21.43 10.48
CA PHE A 143 -12.25 20.28 10.47
C PHE A 143 -12.84 20.08 11.86
N ASN A 144 -14.16 19.93 11.95
CA ASN A 144 -14.89 19.60 13.18
C ASN A 144 -15.83 18.44 12.87
N TYR A 145 -15.73 17.39 13.68
CA TYR A 145 -16.61 16.23 13.54
C TYR A 145 -17.82 16.37 14.49
N GLU A 146 -18.74 17.25 14.11
CA GLU A 146 -19.90 17.63 14.96
C GLU A 146 -20.83 16.47 15.28
N PHE A 147 -20.88 15.46 14.38
CA PHE A 147 -21.70 14.28 14.58
C PHE A 147 -21.28 13.45 15.81
N CYS A 148 -19.98 13.40 16.10
CA CYS A 148 -19.41 12.70 17.26
C CYS A 148 -18.34 13.58 17.93
N PRO A 149 -18.74 14.44 18.92
CA PRO A 149 -17.81 15.32 19.60
C PRO A 149 -16.69 14.62 20.37
N GLN A 150 -16.90 13.35 20.77
CA GLN A 150 -15.89 12.53 21.42
C GLN A 150 -14.75 12.19 20.44
N ASP A 151 -15.10 11.75 19.24
CA ASP A 151 -14.10 11.42 18.21
C ASP A 151 -13.38 12.70 17.75
N ASP A 152 -14.08 13.83 17.63
CA ASP A 152 -13.45 15.12 17.35
C ASP A 152 -12.42 15.47 18.42
N TYR A 153 -12.74 15.27 19.68
CA TYR A 153 -11.84 15.50 20.80
C TYR A 153 -10.62 14.57 20.75
N TYR A 154 -10.84 13.26 20.53
CA TYR A 154 -9.74 12.28 20.46
C TYR A 154 -8.82 12.52 19.26
N LEU A 155 -9.39 12.84 18.11
CA LEU A 155 -8.59 13.21 16.93
C LEU A 155 -7.69 14.41 17.23
N LYS A 156 -8.25 15.50 17.79
CA LYS A 156 -7.51 16.72 18.03
C LYS A 156 -6.54 16.60 19.22
N SER A 157 -7.00 16.09 20.36
CA SER A 157 -6.15 16.04 21.56
C SER A 157 -5.09 14.94 21.47
N HIS A 158 -5.48 13.74 21.01
CA HIS A 158 -4.62 12.58 21.09
C HIS A 158 -3.87 12.30 19.80
N LEU A 159 -4.58 12.08 18.66
CA LEU A 159 -3.88 11.75 17.42
C LEU A 159 -3.00 12.93 16.95
N PHE A 160 -3.60 14.10 16.74
CA PHE A 160 -2.88 15.25 16.21
C PHE A 160 -2.18 16.10 17.30
N GLY A 161 -2.59 15.96 18.56
CA GLY A 161 -2.01 16.68 19.71
C GLY A 161 -0.88 15.89 20.38
N ASP A 162 -1.11 14.64 20.77
CA ASP A 162 -0.08 13.85 21.47
C ASP A 162 0.89 13.16 20.49
N ILE A 163 0.36 12.40 19.51
CA ILE A 163 1.20 11.58 18.64
C ILE A 163 1.97 12.43 17.63
N PHE A 164 1.31 13.38 16.97
CA PHE A 164 1.93 14.21 15.93
C PHE A 164 2.98 15.21 16.42
N VAL A 165 3.09 15.44 17.74
CA VAL A 165 4.15 16.28 18.31
C VAL A 165 5.47 15.54 18.55
N GLY A 166 5.49 14.22 18.44
CA GLY A 166 6.71 13.43 18.47
C GLY A 166 7.70 13.88 17.40
N ASP A 167 8.99 13.85 17.72
CA ASP A 167 10.04 14.46 16.90
C ASP A 167 11.02 13.43 16.27
N GLN A 168 10.68 12.14 16.34
CA GLN A 168 11.43 11.04 15.69
C GLN A 168 11.16 10.98 14.20
N LEU A 169 9.93 11.30 13.76
CA LEU A 169 9.54 11.39 12.37
C LEU A 169 9.14 12.84 12.03
N SER A 170 9.51 13.29 10.84
CA SER A 170 8.96 14.54 10.30
C SER A 170 7.46 14.40 10.00
N ALA A 171 6.73 15.50 9.92
CA ALA A 171 5.30 15.48 9.54
C ALA A 171 5.10 14.84 8.16
N ALA A 172 6.02 15.05 7.22
CA ALA A 172 6.00 14.43 5.90
C ALA A 172 6.17 12.90 5.98
N ASP A 173 7.15 12.40 6.78
CA ASP A 173 7.36 10.96 6.94
C ASP A 173 6.23 10.30 7.75
N ARG A 174 5.60 11.00 8.71
CA ARG A 174 4.41 10.51 9.40
C ARG A 174 3.28 10.21 8.43
N GLU A 175 3.08 11.07 7.45
CA GLU A 175 2.06 10.82 6.43
C GLU A 175 2.47 9.74 5.43
N ILE A 176 3.75 9.56 5.10
CA ILE A 176 4.23 8.38 4.34
C ILE A 176 3.85 7.08 5.09
N VAL A 177 4.11 7.02 6.39
CA VAL A 177 3.75 5.89 7.26
C VAL A 177 2.24 5.65 7.29
N THR A 178 1.46 6.72 7.44
CA THR A 178 -0.02 6.64 7.51
C THR A 178 -0.62 6.21 6.17
N VAL A 179 -0.20 6.81 5.05
CA VAL A 179 -0.66 6.44 3.70
C VAL A 179 -0.31 4.98 3.41
N ALA A 180 0.90 4.55 3.75
CA ALA A 180 1.33 3.16 3.55
C ALA A 180 0.48 2.17 4.38
N ALA A 181 0.21 2.48 5.65
CA ALA A 181 -0.64 1.66 6.50
C ALA A 181 -2.07 1.57 5.95
N LEU A 182 -2.68 2.70 5.58
CA LEU A 182 -4.02 2.74 5.01
C LEU A 182 -4.11 2.04 3.66
N SER A 183 -3.03 2.02 2.87
CA SER A 183 -2.96 1.25 1.61
C SER A 183 -3.03 -0.26 1.83
N GLY A 184 -2.66 -0.74 3.02
CA GLY A 184 -2.75 -2.15 3.41
C GLY A 184 -4.07 -2.55 4.08
N LEU A 185 -5.00 -1.60 4.30
CA LEU A 185 -6.26 -1.84 5.00
C LEU A 185 -7.45 -1.85 4.03
N GLU A 186 -8.39 -2.74 4.29
CA GLU A 186 -9.68 -2.78 3.60
C GLU A 186 -10.70 -1.84 4.30
N GLY A 187 -11.65 -1.28 3.54
CA GLY A 187 -12.76 -0.48 4.07
C GLY A 187 -12.41 0.95 4.48
N VAL A 188 -11.19 1.43 4.23
CA VAL A 188 -10.69 2.76 4.64
C VAL A 188 -10.38 3.70 3.46
N ALA A 189 -10.98 3.48 2.31
CA ALA A 189 -10.72 4.28 1.11
C ALA A 189 -10.91 5.81 1.31
N PRO A 190 -11.94 6.30 2.03
CA PRO A 190 -12.08 7.72 2.30
C PRO A 190 -10.92 8.28 3.14
N GLN A 191 -10.43 7.53 4.14
CA GLN A 191 -9.30 7.93 4.99
C GLN A 191 -8.00 7.92 4.18
N LEU A 192 -7.79 6.90 3.35
CA LEU A 192 -6.63 6.85 2.45
C LEU A 192 -6.60 8.07 1.52
N ALA A 193 -7.73 8.41 0.89
CA ALA A 193 -7.81 9.59 0.02
C ALA A 193 -7.51 10.90 0.79
N ALA A 194 -8.03 11.05 2.00
CA ALA A 194 -7.78 12.20 2.85
C ALA A 194 -6.29 12.30 3.25
N HIS A 195 -5.66 11.19 3.64
CA HIS A 195 -4.24 11.17 4.02
C HIS A 195 -3.29 11.31 2.83
N LYS A 196 -3.64 10.83 1.62
CA LYS A 196 -2.89 11.16 0.40
C LYS A 196 -2.80 12.68 0.17
N GLN A 197 -3.92 13.39 0.32
CA GLN A 197 -3.92 14.85 0.24
C GLN A 197 -3.20 15.47 1.46
N GLY A 198 -3.38 14.91 2.65
CA GLY A 198 -2.69 15.31 3.88
C GLY A 198 -1.17 15.20 3.76
N ALA A 199 -0.68 14.14 3.14
CA ALA A 199 0.75 13.95 2.88
C ALA A 199 1.33 15.08 2.00
N VAL A 200 0.57 15.54 1.01
CA VAL A 200 0.96 16.70 0.21
C VAL A 200 0.96 17.98 1.06
N ASN A 201 -0.05 18.20 1.87
CA ASN A 201 -0.16 19.38 2.75
C ASN A 201 0.94 19.39 3.82
N MET A 202 1.48 18.22 4.19
CA MET A 202 2.57 18.06 5.16
C MET A 202 3.98 18.11 4.54
N GLY A 203 4.10 18.33 3.22
CA GLY A 203 5.36 18.65 2.56
C GLY A 203 5.87 17.60 1.56
N ASN A 204 5.13 16.54 1.29
CA ASN A 204 5.46 15.60 0.22
C ASN A 204 4.96 16.16 -1.13
N SER A 205 5.64 15.84 -2.23
CA SER A 205 5.07 16.12 -3.55
C SER A 205 3.94 15.13 -3.86
N LYS A 206 2.96 15.57 -4.66
CA LYS A 206 1.89 14.67 -5.13
C LYS A 206 2.48 13.44 -5.84
N GLN A 207 3.50 13.64 -6.68
CA GLN A 207 4.18 12.57 -7.39
C GLN A 207 4.78 11.54 -6.44
N LEU A 208 5.46 11.97 -5.35
CA LEU A 208 6.02 11.05 -4.35
C LEU A 208 4.93 10.19 -3.69
N VAL A 209 3.76 10.77 -3.38
CA VAL A 209 2.64 10.03 -2.77
C VAL A 209 2.04 9.02 -3.75
N ASP A 210 1.92 9.37 -5.03
CA ASP A 210 1.46 8.46 -6.08
C ASP A 210 2.49 7.33 -6.30
N ASP A 211 3.79 7.66 -6.34
CA ASP A 211 4.90 6.70 -6.46
C ASP A 211 4.95 5.74 -5.27
N LEU A 212 4.70 6.22 -4.05
CA LEU A 212 4.61 5.39 -2.85
C LEU A 212 3.54 4.30 -2.99
N CYS A 213 2.33 4.68 -3.39
CA CYS A 213 1.23 3.73 -3.55
C CYS A 213 1.53 2.72 -4.67
N THR A 214 2.07 3.20 -5.78
CA THR A 214 2.48 2.36 -6.91
C THR A 214 3.58 1.38 -6.50
N TRP A 215 4.59 1.86 -5.77
CA TRP A 215 5.67 1.02 -5.27
C TRP A 215 5.18 -0.06 -4.32
N LEU A 216 4.35 0.28 -3.31
CA LEU A 216 3.76 -0.70 -2.39
C LEU A 216 2.97 -1.78 -3.13
N CYS A 217 2.27 -1.40 -4.18
CA CYS A 217 1.50 -2.31 -5.01
C CYS A 217 2.43 -3.23 -5.83
N ASN A 218 3.40 -2.68 -6.55
CA ASN A 218 4.32 -3.43 -7.40
C ASN A 218 5.20 -4.42 -6.62
N GLU A 219 5.66 -4.03 -5.43
CA GLU A 219 6.42 -4.90 -4.53
C GLU A 219 5.53 -5.94 -3.79
N GLY A 220 4.22 -5.91 -4.03
CA GLY A 220 3.27 -6.86 -3.44
C GLY A 220 2.98 -6.63 -1.95
N TYR A 221 3.36 -5.49 -1.37
CA TYR A 221 3.07 -5.19 0.04
C TYR A 221 1.57 -5.06 0.31
N THR A 222 0.77 -4.64 -0.67
CA THR A 222 -0.69 -4.54 -0.55
C THR A 222 -1.42 -5.85 -0.86
N LEU A 223 -0.69 -6.91 -1.28
CA LEU A 223 -1.27 -8.21 -1.55
C LEU A 223 -1.61 -8.95 -0.26
N SER A 224 -2.85 -9.42 -0.13
CA SER A 224 -3.24 -10.32 0.97
C SER A 224 -2.51 -11.65 0.88
N THR A 225 -1.95 -12.13 2.01
CA THR A 225 -1.28 -13.44 2.10
C THR A 225 -2.18 -14.56 2.60
N LYS A 226 -3.48 -14.30 2.81
CA LYS A 226 -4.45 -15.34 3.22
C LYS A 226 -4.55 -16.48 2.20
N TRP A 227 -4.28 -16.19 0.94
CA TRP A 227 -4.32 -17.15 -0.16
C TRP A 227 -2.96 -17.21 -0.86
N PRO A 228 -2.44 -18.42 -1.17
CA PRO A 228 -1.13 -18.56 -1.79
C PRO A 228 -1.11 -17.85 -3.15
N LYS A 229 -0.07 -17.07 -3.43
CA LYS A 229 0.12 -16.41 -4.73
C LYS A 229 0.19 -17.43 -5.86
N GLY A 230 0.89 -18.52 -5.65
CA GLY A 230 1.12 -19.58 -6.63
C GLY A 230 2.32 -19.34 -7.53
N GLU A 231 2.50 -20.27 -8.47
CA GLU A 231 3.55 -20.22 -9.49
C GLU A 231 3.10 -19.40 -10.71
N PRO A 232 4.01 -18.94 -11.57
CA PRO A 232 3.64 -18.28 -12.82
C PRO A 232 2.60 -19.08 -13.58
N ASN A 233 1.55 -18.39 -14.00
CA ASN A 233 0.38 -19.04 -14.63
C ASN A 233 0.79 -19.74 -15.95
N PRO A 234 0.60 -21.05 -16.09
CA PRO A 234 0.96 -21.77 -17.31
C PRO A 234 0.15 -21.32 -18.53
N TYR A 235 -0.98 -20.68 -18.32
CA TYR A 235 -1.82 -20.10 -19.37
C TYR A 235 -1.45 -18.64 -19.69
N GLY A 236 -0.31 -18.13 -19.19
CA GLY A 236 0.12 -16.73 -19.31
C GLY A 236 0.11 -16.15 -20.72
N LYS A 237 0.26 -16.99 -21.77
CA LYS A 237 0.14 -16.56 -23.18
C LYS A 237 -1.25 -15.99 -23.56
N TYR A 238 -2.26 -16.22 -22.73
CA TYR A 238 -3.63 -15.72 -22.91
C TYR A 238 -3.93 -14.55 -21.96
N PHE A 239 -2.88 -13.94 -21.37
CA PHE A 239 -3.01 -12.83 -20.45
C PHE A 239 -2.18 -11.64 -20.94
N ILE A 240 -2.67 -10.45 -20.68
CA ILE A 240 -1.87 -9.22 -20.72
C ILE A 240 -1.39 -8.97 -19.30
N GLY A 241 -0.08 -8.82 -19.09
CA GLY A 241 0.52 -8.72 -17.76
C GLY A 241 0.78 -10.08 -17.10
N GLN A 242 1.24 -10.06 -15.85
CA GLN A 242 1.66 -11.26 -15.13
C GLN A 242 0.55 -11.77 -14.22
N SER A 243 0.33 -13.08 -14.26
CA SER A 243 -0.57 -13.78 -13.35
C SER A 243 0.06 -15.05 -12.78
N TYR A 244 -0.52 -15.55 -11.69
CA TYR A 244 -0.04 -16.73 -10.96
C TYR A 244 -1.20 -17.65 -10.65
N LEU A 245 -0.92 -18.94 -10.49
CA LEU A 245 -1.91 -19.96 -10.23
C LEU A 245 -1.47 -20.85 -9.07
N ALA A 246 -2.33 -21.05 -8.10
CA ALA A 246 -2.13 -21.96 -6.98
C ALA A 246 -3.29 -22.94 -6.87
N ASP A 247 -3.00 -24.23 -6.72
CA ASP A 247 -3.98 -25.21 -6.30
C ASP A 247 -4.18 -25.10 -4.79
N VAL A 248 -5.42 -24.81 -4.37
CA VAL A 248 -5.77 -24.72 -2.95
C VAL A 248 -6.53 -25.96 -2.47
N GLY A 249 -6.61 -26.98 -3.32
CA GLY A 249 -7.26 -28.27 -3.02
C GLY A 249 -8.75 -28.32 -3.40
N GLY A 250 -9.27 -29.54 -3.48
CA GLY A 250 -10.70 -29.75 -3.78
C GLY A 250 -11.16 -29.30 -5.16
N GLY A 251 -10.25 -29.17 -6.12
CA GLY A 251 -10.54 -28.66 -7.47
C GLY A 251 -10.73 -27.14 -7.51
N VAL A 252 -10.32 -26.43 -6.46
CA VAL A 252 -10.34 -24.97 -6.37
C VAL A 252 -8.95 -24.43 -6.65
N MET A 253 -8.86 -23.45 -7.54
CA MET A 253 -7.63 -22.74 -7.86
C MET A 253 -7.71 -21.32 -7.33
N ASN A 254 -6.59 -20.77 -6.83
CA ASN A 254 -6.44 -19.34 -6.62
C ASN A 254 -5.69 -18.73 -7.80
N VAL A 255 -6.28 -17.74 -8.44
CA VAL A 255 -5.64 -16.97 -9.52
C VAL A 255 -5.27 -15.60 -8.97
N THR A 256 -3.98 -15.29 -9.04
CA THR A 256 -3.44 -13.99 -8.63
C THR A 256 -3.04 -13.19 -9.86
N PHE A 257 -3.52 -11.96 -9.96
CA PHE A 257 -3.22 -11.02 -11.04
C PHE A 257 -2.42 -9.85 -10.49
N GLU A 258 -1.33 -9.50 -11.16
CA GLU A 258 -0.65 -8.23 -10.90
C GLU A 258 -1.51 -7.04 -11.34
N PRO A 259 -1.24 -5.82 -10.84
CA PRO A 259 -1.94 -4.63 -11.26
C PRO A 259 -1.96 -4.48 -12.79
N GLY A 260 -3.13 -4.22 -13.35
CA GLY A 260 -3.32 -4.12 -14.81
C GLY A 260 -3.38 -5.44 -15.56
N CYS A 261 -3.10 -6.58 -14.92
CA CYS A 261 -3.15 -7.88 -15.56
C CYS A 261 -4.60 -8.34 -15.81
N ARG A 262 -4.87 -8.84 -17.00
CA ARG A 262 -6.17 -9.38 -17.39
C ARG A 262 -6.04 -10.54 -18.36
N ASN A 263 -6.98 -11.48 -18.34
CA ASN A 263 -7.03 -12.53 -19.34
C ASN A 263 -7.72 -12.06 -20.63
N ASN A 264 -7.53 -12.84 -21.69
CA ASN A 264 -8.26 -12.67 -22.92
C ASN A 264 -9.75 -12.97 -22.74
N TRP A 265 -10.59 -12.48 -23.64
CA TRP A 265 -11.93 -13.02 -23.81
C TRP A 265 -11.86 -14.53 -23.97
N HIS A 266 -12.76 -15.26 -23.30
CA HIS A 266 -12.80 -16.70 -23.37
C HIS A 266 -14.20 -17.25 -23.06
N ILE A 267 -14.41 -18.52 -23.39
CA ILE A 267 -15.66 -19.22 -23.19
C ILE A 267 -15.39 -20.54 -22.50
N HIS A 268 -16.21 -20.88 -21.53
CA HIS A 268 -16.24 -22.24 -20.95
C HIS A 268 -17.41 -23.01 -21.55
N HIS A 269 -17.10 -24.02 -22.38
CA HIS A 269 -18.11 -24.88 -22.97
C HIS A 269 -18.53 -25.97 -22.02
N LYS A 270 -19.84 -26.21 -21.88
CA LYS A 270 -20.43 -27.30 -21.10
C LYS A 270 -20.04 -27.32 -19.62
N GLN A 271 -19.69 -26.20 -19.06
CA GLN A 271 -19.34 -26.02 -17.64
C GLN A 271 -19.59 -24.62 -17.17
N VAL A 272 -19.95 -24.48 -15.91
CA VAL A 272 -20.13 -23.17 -15.24
C VAL A 272 -18.85 -22.85 -14.50
N GLN A 273 -18.26 -21.68 -14.74
CA GLN A 273 -17.15 -21.18 -13.93
C GLN A 273 -17.67 -20.34 -12.77
N VAL A 274 -17.15 -20.55 -11.57
CA VAL A 274 -17.43 -19.72 -10.41
C VAL A 274 -16.18 -18.95 -10.03
N LEU A 275 -16.31 -17.63 -9.88
CA LEU A 275 -15.28 -16.74 -9.37
C LEU A 275 -15.70 -16.22 -7.99
N ILE A 276 -14.78 -16.24 -7.02
CA ILE A 276 -14.97 -15.69 -5.69
C ILE A 276 -13.81 -14.74 -5.41
N CYS A 277 -14.04 -13.44 -5.45
CA CYS A 277 -13.00 -12.48 -5.10
C CYS A 277 -12.62 -12.63 -3.63
N VAL A 278 -11.32 -12.79 -3.35
CA VAL A 278 -10.80 -13.01 -1.99
C VAL A 278 -9.80 -11.95 -1.55
N ALA A 279 -9.20 -11.19 -2.49
CA ALA A 279 -8.32 -10.07 -2.16
C ALA A 279 -8.19 -9.08 -3.33
N GLY A 280 -7.91 -7.84 -2.99
CA GLY A 280 -7.69 -6.77 -3.95
C GLY A 280 -8.95 -6.36 -4.71
N ARG A 281 -8.76 -5.74 -5.88
CA ARG A 281 -9.86 -5.26 -6.72
C ARG A 281 -9.64 -5.69 -8.16
N GLY A 282 -10.71 -6.14 -8.81
CA GLY A 282 -10.69 -6.59 -10.19
C GLY A 282 -11.94 -6.24 -10.95
N TRP A 283 -11.95 -6.65 -12.20
CA TRP A 283 -13.07 -6.51 -13.13
C TRP A 283 -13.50 -7.86 -13.65
N TYR A 284 -14.80 -8.00 -13.89
CA TYR A 284 -15.42 -9.05 -14.68
C TYR A 284 -16.32 -8.41 -15.72
N GLN A 285 -16.32 -8.94 -16.96
CA GLN A 285 -17.22 -8.46 -17.99
C GLN A 285 -17.66 -9.60 -18.92
N GLU A 286 -18.95 -9.68 -19.18
CA GLU A 286 -19.51 -10.48 -20.26
C GLU A 286 -19.53 -9.69 -21.56
N TRP A 287 -19.38 -10.37 -22.68
CA TRP A 287 -19.44 -9.73 -24.00
C TRP A 287 -20.73 -8.96 -24.20
N GLY A 288 -20.61 -7.69 -24.59
CA GLY A 288 -21.75 -6.79 -24.83
C GLY A 288 -22.44 -6.27 -23.57
N LYS A 289 -21.93 -6.55 -22.36
CA LYS A 289 -22.48 -6.03 -21.11
C LYS A 289 -21.50 -5.04 -20.45
N ALA A 290 -22.02 -4.27 -19.49
CA ALA A 290 -21.19 -3.39 -18.66
C ALA A 290 -20.26 -4.22 -17.76
N PRO A 291 -19.04 -3.75 -17.49
CA PRO A 291 -18.13 -4.40 -16.54
C PRO A 291 -18.70 -4.34 -15.11
N VAL A 292 -18.35 -5.34 -14.33
CA VAL A 292 -18.72 -5.48 -12.92
C VAL A 292 -17.44 -5.42 -12.09
N GLU A 293 -17.40 -4.54 -11.09
CA GLU A 293 -16.29 -4.49 -10.15
C GLU A 293 -16.34 -5.71 -9.22
N MET A 294 -15.16 -6.33 -9.01
CA MET A 294 -14.97 -7.44 -8.09
C MET A 294 -14.14 -6.98 -6.89
N THR A 295 -14.73 -7.05 -5.72
CA THR A 295 -14.09 -6.80 -4.42
C THR A 295 -14.23 -8.02 -3.52
N PRO A 296 -13.45 -8.16 -2.43
CA PRO A 296 -13.54 -9.31 -1.53
C PRO A 296 -14.97 -9.61 -1.10
N GLY A 297 -15.40 -10.85 -1.31
CA GLY A 297 -16.78 -11.32 -1.08
C GLY A 297 -17.66 -11.31 -2.34
N THR A 298 -17.25 -10.67 -3.45
CA THR A 298 -17.99 -10.76 -4.72
C THR A 298 -17.93 -12.20 -5.26
N VAL A 299 -19.09 -12.76 -5.57
CA VAL A 299 -19.23 -14.09 -6.18
C VAL A 299 -19.93 -13.96 -7.52
N ILE A 300 -19.33 -14.51 -8.58
CA ILE A 300 -19.89 -14.52 -9.92
C ILE A 300 -19.94 -15.98 -10.40
N ALA A 301 -21.12 -16.43 -10.79
CA ALA A 301 -21.30 -17.71 -11.47
C ALA A 301 -21.54 -17.44 -12.95
N ILE A 302 -20.59 -17.84 -13.78
CA ILE A 302 -20.58 -17.58 -15.22
C ILE A 302 -21.17 -18.81 -15.92
N PRO A 303 -22.35 -18.69 -16.57
CA PRO A 303 -22.96 -19.81 -17.27
C PRO A 303 -22.06 -20.35 -18.37
N ALA A 304 -22.24 -21.64 -18.71
CA ALA A 304 -21.63 -22.20 -19.92
C ALA A 304 -21.96 -21.35 -21.17
N GLU A 305 -21.06 -21.34 -22.12
CA GLU A 305 -21.18 -20.62 -23.41
C GLU A 305 -21.14 -19.09 -23.32
N VAL A 306 -20.92 -18.51 -22.15
CA VAL A 306 -20.81 -17.06 -21.99
C VAL A 306 -19.37 -16.60 -22.27
N LYS A 307 -19.21 -15.75 -23.30
CA LYS A 307 -17.95 -15.09 -23.60
C LYS A 307 -17.69 -13.98 -22.58
N HIS A 308 -16.58 -14.06 -21.87
CA HIS A 308 -16.25 -13.14 -20.78
C HIS A 308 -14.74 -12.96 -20.60
N TRP A 309 -14.36 -11.98 -19.80
CA TRP A 309 -13.01 -11.80 -19.29
C TRP A 309 -13.05 -11.34 -17.84
N HIS A 310 -11.92 -11.49 -17.11
CA HIS A 310 -11.69 -10.92 -15.79
C HIS A 310 -10.21 -10.61 -15.60
N GLY A 311 -9.92 -9.73 -14.63
CA GLY A 311 -8.56 -9.29 -14.34
C GLY A 311 -8.50 -8.25 -13.24
N ALA A 312 -7.28 -7.84 -12.87
CA ALA A 312 -7.00 -6.83 -11.86
C ALA A 312 -7.43 -5.43 -12.31
N GLN A 313 -7.66 -4.51 -11.38
CA GLN A 313 -7.65 -3.07 -11.66
C GLN A 313 -6.21 -2.60 -11.90
N LYS A 314 -6.04 -1.41 -12.48
CA LYS A 314 -4.72 -0.87 -12.85
C LYS A 314 -3.79 -0.64 -11.67
N ASP A 315 -4.37 -0.34 -10.52
CA ASP A 315 -3.69 0.07 -9.30
C ASP A 315 -3.85 -0.92 -8.14
N SER A 316 -4.33 -2.13 -8.42
CA SER A 316 -4.60 -3.14 -7.40
C SER A 316 -4.18 -4.53 -7.83
N TRP A 317 -3.54 -5.28 -6.94
CA TRP A 317 -3.54 -6.73 -7.04
C TRP A 317 -4.97 -7.25 -6.97
N PHE A 318 -5.19 -8.42 -7.58
CA PHE A 318 -6.48 -9.08 -7.55
C PHE A 318 -6.29 -10.57 -7.37
N GLN A 319 -7.02 -11.15 -6.42
CA GLN A 319 -7.08 -12.59 -6.23
C GLN A 319 -8.52 -13.07 -6.24
N HIS A 320 -8.78 -14.13 -6.98
CA HIS A 320 -10.04 -14.83 -6.87
C HIS A 320 -9.82 -16.34 -6.83
N LEU A 321 -10.63 -17.02 -6.05
CA LEU A 321 -10.81 -18.46 -6.18
C LEU A 321 -11.65 -18.75 -7.40
N THR A 322 -11.33 -19.85 -8.08
CA THR A 322 -12.13 -20.35 -9.21
C THR A 322 -12.28 -21.85 -9.15
N TYR A 323 -13.45 -22.32 -9.50
CA TYR A 323 -13.74 -23.73 -9.73
C TYR A 323 -14.82 -23.86 -10.80
N HIS A 324 -14.95 -25.06 -11.36
CA HIS A 324 -16.00 -25.38 -12.31
C HIS A 324 -17.05 -26.28 -11.68
N LYS A 325 -18.32 -26.03 -11.99
CA LYS A 325 -19.44 -26.89 -11.61
C LYS A 325 -20.28 -27.25 -12.84
N ASP A 326 -21.16 -28.21 -12.69
CA ASP A 326 -22.05 -28.69 -13.76
C ASP A 326 -21.25 -29.11 -15.01
N VAL A 327 -20.07 -29.67 -14.77
CA VAL A 327 -19.12 -30.09 -15.81
C VAL A 327 -19.68 -31.29 -16.54
N GLN A 328 -19.92 -31.19 -17.85
CA GLN A 328 -20.39 -32.24 -18.69
C GLN A 328 -19.21 -32.93 -19.39
N GLU A 329 -19.49 -34.12 -19.99
CA GLU A 329 -18.55 -34.77 -20.88
C GLU A 329 -18.17 -33.86 -22.06
N ASP A 330 -16.91 -33.81 -22.44
CA ASP A 330 -16.33 -32.90 -23.43
C ASP A 330 -16.34 -31.41 -23.05
N ALA A 331 -16.42 -31.06 -21.75
CA ALA A 331 -16.21 -29.66 -21.31
C ALA A 331 -14.84 -29.18 -21.77
N SER A 332 -14.78 -27.93 -22.24
CA SER A 332 -13.55 -27.33 -22.77
C SER A 332 -13.52 -25.84 -22.59
N ASN A 333 -12.35 -25.23 -22.79
CA ASN A 333 -12.15 -23.77 -22.75
C ASN A 333 -11.74 -23.29 -24.14
N GLU A 334 -12.38 -22.24 -24.62
CA GLU A 334 -12.03 -21.53 -25.85
C GLU A 334 -11.43 -20.18 -25.50
N TRP A 335 -10.19 -19.91 -25.92
CA TRP A 335 -9.55 -18.62 -25.80
C TRP A 335 -9.78 -17.79 -27.04
N CYS A 336 -10.29 -16.59 -26.85
CA CYS A 336 -10.59 -15.64 -27.91
C CYS A 336 -9.54 -14.51 -27.93
N GLU A 337 -9.91 -13.37 -28.53
CA GLU A 337 -9.08 -12.18 -28.64
C GLU A 337 -8.73 -11.55 -27.31
N SER A 338 -7.66 -10.77 -27.27
CA SER A 338 -7.30 -9.99 -26.09
C SER A 338 -8.30 -8.85 -25.83
N VAL A 339 -8.43 -8.47 -24.55
CA VAL A 339 -9.18 -7.26 -24.16
C VAL A 339 -8.36 -6.05 -24.56
N ALA A 340 -8.90 -5.23 -25.47
CA ALA A 340 -8.23 -4.05 -25.99
C ALA A 340 -7.93 -3.04 -24.87
N ASP A 341 -6.78 -2.37 -24.95
CA ASP A 341 -6.37 -1.36 -23.98
C ASP A 341 -7.38 -0.19 -23.93
N GLU A 342 -7.92 0.19 -25.10
CA GLU A 342 -8.92 1.26 -25.21
C GLU A 342 -10.20 0.95 -24.41
N VAL A 343 -10.57 -0.32 -24.28
CA VAL A 343 -11.72 -0.75 -23.47
C VAL A 343 -11.33 -0.78 -21.99
N TYR A 344 -10.22 -1.44 -21.67
CA TYR A 344 -9.75 -1.60 -20.30
C TYR A 344 -9.41 -0.25 -19.65
N ASP A 345 -8.85 0.69 -20.40
CA ASP A 345 -8.42 2.01 -19.93
C ASP A 345 -9.56 2.96 -19.55
N THR A 346 -10.78 2.67 -20.00
CA THR A 346 -11.98 3.41 -19.58
C THR A 346 -12.50 3.00 -18.20
N LEU A 347 -12.06 1.86 -17.66
CA LEU A 347 -12.50 1.34 -16.36
C LEU A 347 -11.81 2.13 -15.24
N LYS A 348 -12.61 2.59 -14.26
CA LYS A 348 -12.16 3.47 -13.16
C LYS A 348 -12.39 2.82 -11.81
#